data_eb7b18118a4a58b4d94a39ce0615839b
#
_entry.id   eb7b18118a4a58b4d94a39ce0615839b
#
_cell.length_a   1.000
_cell.length_b   1.000
_cell.length_c   1.000
_cell.angle_alpha   90.00
_cell.angle_beta   90.00
_cell.angle_gamma   90.00
#
_symmetry.space_group_name_H-M   'P 1'
#
loop_
_entity.id
_entity.type
_entity.pdbx_description
1 polymer ?
#
loop_
_entity_poly.entity_id
_entity_poly.type
_entity_poly.pdbx_seq_one_letter_code
_entity_poly.pdbx_strand_id
1 'polypeptide(L)'
;MSLATPFHARTADANRDNLWAPRGRFTLPVHFGDSAAEAAAARFGIAMADISWRWRVMLEGARIRELVQCLFTRDVSVLVPGQAMKALWLSDGGGVRGAGLVARHGRQSFQLAAACEDIGWIASAASLFGVTTRDVTESEAGLALIGPYAAGLLTALGFDAGLGPLTLRKYSWRGLDVTLSRFGEHNGYEIWCQAEDALLVWDRIVRAGEPFALRPAGLDATDTLDLEAGVPRPGRDYDGATAPDAAEPLAGELRLASLIDPDHTNFNGRTPALAAKPKRKLVGLVLDSATPAPFTPVFSGAAIVGRTLSSRFSPLLRRAIALAQIDEAHAAAGTNLTLTLPASRGLLLPTVAAARVVELPFLPPPDSIAP
;
A
#
# COMPACT_ATOMS: atom_id res chain seq x y z
N MET A 1 -13.28 -16.62 -8.92
CA MET A 1 -13.92 -16.51 -7.59
C MET A 1 -12.91 -15.91 -6.65
N SER A 2 -13.33 -14.98 -5.80
CA SER A 2 -12.46 -14.41 -4.76
C SER A 2 -12.40 -15.35 -3.56
N LEU A 3 -11.24 -15.46 -2.93
CA LEU A 3 -11.00 -16.35 -1.78
C LEU A 3 -11.39 -15.67 -0.46
N ALA A 4 -11.67 -16.45 0.56
CA ALA A 4 -11.74 -15.97 1.94
C ALA A 4 -10.31 -15.83 2.50
N THR A 5 -10.04 -14.79 3.30
CA THR A 5 -8.76 -14.71 4.01
C THR A 5 -8.68 -15.75 5.14
N PRO A 6 -7.49 -16.10 5.64
CA PRO A 6 -7.38 -16.96 6.82
C PRO A 6 -8.07 -16.42 8.07
N PHE A 7 -8.31 -15.10 8.15
CA PHE A 7 -9.05 -14.45 9.24
C PHE A 7 -10.56 -14.38 9.01
N HIS A 8 -11.08 -14.90 7.89
CA HIS A 8 -12.47 -14.69 7.47
C HIS A 8 -13.51 -14.99 8.55
N ALA A 9 -13.36 -16.09 9.28
CA ALA A 9 -14.32 -16.45 10.32
C ALA A 9 -14.48 -15.34 11.39
N ARG A 10 -13.37 -14.71 11.80
CA ARG A 10 -13.39 -13.63 12.79
C ARG A 10 -13.81 -12.28 12.20
N THR A 11 -13.39 -12.01 10.96
CA THR A 11 -13.80 -10.79 10.29
C THR A 11 -15.29 -10.83 9.92
N ALA A 12 -15.86 -12.00 9.62
CA ALA A 12 -17.29 -12.18 9.36
C ALA A 12 -18.13 -11.96 10.63
N ASP A 13 -17.70 -12.51 11.77
CA ASP A 13 -18.37 -12.29 13.06
C ASP A 13 -18.41 -10.81 13.46
N ALA A 14 -17.36 -10.05 13.10
CA ALA A 14 -17.24 -8.63 13.42
C ALA A 14 -17.92 -7.71 12.39
N ASN A 15 -18.13 -8.15 11.15
CA ASN A 15 -18.68 -7.37 10.03
C ASN A 15 -20.21 -7.23 10.13
N ARG A 16 -20.69 -6.26 10.90
CA ARG A 16 -22.11 -6.06 11.24
C ARG A 16 -22.99 -5.82 10.01
N ASP A 17 -22.47 -5.12 9.01
CA ASP A 17 -23.24 -4.72 7.83
C ASP A 17 -23.12 -5.73 6.70
N ASN A 18 -22.31 -6.78 6.89
CA ASN A 18 -22.03 -7.83 5.91
C ASN A 18 -21.60 -7.27 4.54
N LEU A 19 -20.83 -6.16 4.55
CA LEU A 19 -20.31 -5.52 3.35
C LEU A 19 -18.90 -6.03 3.06
N TRP A 20 -18.72 -6.55 1.84
CA TRP A 20 -17.48 -7.17 1.39
C TRP A 20 -17.02 -6.60 0.05
N ALA A 21 -15.73 -6.47 -0.14
CA ALA A 21 -15.14 -6.08 -1.42
C ALA A 21 -13.89 -6.90 -1.73
N PRO A 22 -13.62 -7.15 -3.03
CA PRO A 22 -12.42 -7.86 -3.45
C PRO A 22 -11.17 -6.98 -3.26
N ARG A 23 -10.07 -7.63 -2.84
CA ARG A 23 -8.73 -7.04 -2.81
C ARG A 23 -7.70 -8.11 -3.12
N GLY A 24 -6.97 -7.96 -4.24
CA GLY A 24 -6.13 -9.04 -4.76
C GLY A 24 -6.96 -10.30 -5.01
N ARG A 25 -6.51 -11.44 -4.50
CA ARG A 25 -7.22 -12.72 -4.61
C ARG A 25 -8.35 -12.90 -3.61
N PHE A 26 -8.45 -12.03 -2.61
CA PHE A 26 -9.31 -12.21 -1.45
C PHE A 26 -10.49 -11.25 -1.40
N THR A 27 -11.48 -11.62 -0.58
CA THR A 27 -12.60 -10.76 -0.19
C THR A 27 -12.40 -10.33 1.24
N LEU A 28 -12.51 -9.01 1.51
CA LEU A 28 -12.33 -8.41 2.83
C LEU A 28 -13.52 -7.54 3.21
N PRO A 29 -13.76 -7.31 4.52
CA PRO A 29 -14.75 -6.35 4.97
C PRO A 29 -14.47 -4.95 4.44
N VAL A 30 -15.52 -4.27 3.96
CA VAL A 30 -15.42 -2.87 3.57
C VAL A 30 -15.20 -2.00 4.81
N HIS A 31 -15.96 -2.27 5.88
CA HIS A 31 -15.81 -1.71 7.21
C HIS A 31 -16.45 -2.65 8.25
N PHE A 32 -16.28 -2.35 9.53
CA PHE A 32 -16.87 -3.09 10.65
C PHE A 32 -18.00 -2.32 11.35
N GLY A 33 -18.60 -1.35 10.64
CA GLY A 33 -19.75 -0.56 11.07
C GLY A 33 -19.54 0.96 10.98
N ASP A 34 -18.34 1.48 11.28
CA ASP A 34 -18.01 2.91 11.19
C ASP A 34 -16.58 3.12 10.70
N SER A 35 -16.44 3.29 9.39
CA SER A 35 -15.14 3.49 8.75
C SER A 35 -14.40 4.75 9.22
N ALA A 36 -15.12 5.78 9.66
CA ALA A 36 -14.50 7.00 10.19
C ALA A 36 -13.90 6.75 11.59
N ALA A 37 -14.61 6.02 12.46
CA ALA A 37 -14.08 5.62 13.76
C ALA A 37 -12.91 4.63 13.64
N GLU A 38 -12.95 3.74 12.64
CA GLU A 38 -11.86 2.81 12.33
C GLU A 38 -10.60 3.56 11.86
N ALA A 39 -10.74 4.54 10.96
CA ALA A 39 -9.63 5.40 10.53
C ALA A 39 -9.10 6.27 11.69
N ALA A 40 -9.98 6.77 12.56
CA ALA A 40 -9.59 7.52 13.74
C ALA A 40 -8.79 6.65 14.74
N ALA A 41 -9.13 5.36 14.88
CA ALA A 41 -8.39 4.44 15.73
C ALA A 41 -6.91 4.30 15.31
N ALA A 42 -6.61 4.35 14.02
CA ALA A 42 -5.23 4.35 13.52
C ALA A 42 -4.43 5.59 13.92
N ARG A 43 -5.07 6.68 14.32
CA ARG A 43 -4.41 7.94 14.68
C ARG A 43 -4.39 8.20 16.18
N PHE A 44 -5.39 7.72 16.91
CA PHE A 44 -5.59 8.05 18.33
C PHE A 44 -5.65 6.81 19.24
N GLY A 45 -5.61 5.61 18.65
CA GLY A 45 -5.71 4.32 19.34
C GLY A 45 -4.88 3.26 18.65
N ILE A 46 -5.52 2.12 18.31
CA ILE A 46 -4.95 1.06 17.45
C ILE A 46 -6.03 0.60 16.47
N ALA A 47 -5.74 0.69 15.17
CA ALA A 47 -6.47 -0.01 14.12
C ALA A 47 -5.79 -1.33 13.79
N MET A 48 -6.56 -2.42 13.70
CA MET A 48 -6.08 -3.74 13.27
C MET A 48 -6.71 -4.09 11.92
N ALA A 49 -5.90 -4.21 10.88
CA ALA A 49 -6.36 -4.51 9.53
C ALA A 49 -5.82 -5.84 9.02
N ASP A 50 -6.68 -6.62 8.34
CA ASP A 50 -6.26 -7.82 7.62
C ASP A 50 -5.52 -7.44 6.33
N ILE A 51 -4.25 -7.81 6.26
CA ILE A 51 -3.35 -7.55 5.14
C ILE A 51 -2.92 -8.83 4.41
N SER A 52 -3.59 -9.96 4.66
CA SER A 52 -3.30 -11.25 4.03
C SER A 52 -3.42 -11.20 2.50
N TRP A 53 -4.16 -10.23 1.97
CA TRP A 53 -4.35 -10.00 0.53
C TRP A 53 -3.09 -9.55 -0.21
N ARG A 54 -2.06 -9.07 0.50
CA ARG A 54 -0.81 -8.63 -0.12
C ARG A 54 -0.11 -9.82 -0.74
N TRP A 55 0.20 -9.69 -2.02
CA TRP A 55 0.96 -10.71 -2.74
C TRP A 55 2.36 -10.87 -2.17
N ARG A 56 2.75 -12.11 -1.89
CA ARG A 56 4.03 -12.45 -1.27
C ARG A 56 4.71 -13.60 -1.98
N VAL A 57 5.96 -13.38 -2.39
CA VAL A 57 6.75 -14.37 -3.11
C VAL A 57 8.10 -14.56 -2.43
N MET A 58 8.42 -15.82 -2.13
CA MET A 58 9.75 -16.22 -1.70
C MET A 58 10.63 -16.46 -2.92
N LEU A 59 11.85 -15.93 -2.87
CA LEU A 59 12.90 -16.07 -3.87
C LEU A 59 14.09 -16.75 -3.20
N GLU A 60 14.49 -17.93 -3.66
CA GLU A 60 15.50 -18.75 -3.00
C GLU A 60 16.47 -19.37 -4.01
N GLY A 61 17.78 -19.24 -3.75
CA GLY A 61 18.79 -19.80 -4.62
C GLY A 61 20.20 -19.26 -4.39
N ALA A 62 21.20 -19.97 -4.91
CA ALA A 62 22.60 -19.59 -4.72
C ALA A 62 22.95 -18.25 -5.37
N ARG A 63 22.34 -17.94 -6.55
CA ARG A 63 22.57 -16.70 -7.30
C ARG A 63 21.50 -15.62 -7.04
N ILE A 64 20.81 -15.70 -5.91
CA ILE A 64 19.73 -14.75 -5.56
C ILE A 64 20.21 -13.30 -5.54
N ARG A 65 21.44 -13.03 -5.12
CA ARG A 65 22.00 -11.67 -5.09
C ARG A 65 22.08 -11.05 -6.48
N GLU A 66 22.51 -11.83 -7.46
CA GLU A 66 22.61 -11.38 -8.86
C GLU A 66 21.20 -11.07 -9.41
N LEU A 67 20.23 -11.95 -9.14
CA LEU A 67 18.84 -11.73 -9.54
C LEU A 67 18.29 -10.43 -8.98
N VAL A 68 18.36 -10.23 -7.65
CA VAL A 68 17.72 -9.07 -7.01
C VAL A 68 18.36 -7.74 -7.41
N GLN A 69 19.65 -7.76 -7.78
CA GLN A 69 20.32 -6.60 -8.37
C GLN A 69 19.78 -6.26 -9.77
N CYS A 70 19.40 -7.27 -10.56
CA CYS A 70 18.82 -7.05 -11.88
C CYS A 70 17.35 -6.69 -11.85
N LEU A 71 16.61 -7.18 -10.85
CA LEU A 71 15.16 -6.98 -10.77
C LEU A 71 14.78 -5.59 -10.25
N PHE A 72 15.48 -5.10 -9.23
CA PHE A 72 15.01 -3.95 -8.44
C PHE A 72 15.84 -2.69 -8.71
N THR A 73 15.17 -1.55 -8.67
CA THR A 73 15.77 -0.23 -8.92
C THR A 73 16.71 0.27 -7.83
N ARG A 74 16.83 -0.49 -6.73
CA ARG A 74 17.77 -0.24 -5.63
C ARG A 74 18.56 -1.52 -5.34
N ASP A 75 19.80 -1.38 -4.90
CA ASP A 75 20.60 -2.55 -4.54
C ASP A 75 20.14 -3.17 -3.21
N VAL A 76 19.15 -4.05 -3.32
CA VAL A 76 18.64 -4.82 -2.15
C VAL A 76 19.58 -5.96 -1.73
N SER A 77 20.62 -6.25 -2.49
CA SER A 77 21.60 -7.29 -2.15
C SER A 77 22.46 -6.93 -0.93
N VAL A 78 22.54 -5.65 -0.58
CA VAL A 78 23.24 -5.13 0.61
C VAL A 78 22.50 -5.41 1.91
N LEU A 79 21.20 -5.70 1.87
CA LEU A 79 20.42 -6.01 3.05
C LEU A 79 21.02 -7.21 3.81
N VAL A 80 21.00 -7.15 5.13
CA VAL A 80 21.29 -8.30 6.00
C VAL A 80 19.99 -9.01 6.39
N PRO A 81 20.02 -10.30 6.80
CA PRO A 81 18.83 -10.98 7.28
C PRO A 81 18.11 -10.18 8.39
N GLY A 82 16.79 -10.03 8.24
CA GLY A 82 15.98 -9.21 9.13
C GLY A 82 15.78 -7.75 8.67
N GLN A 83 16.35 -7.35 7.54
CA GLN A 83 16.15 -6.04 6.95
C GLN A 83 15.29 -6.10 5.69
N ALA A 84 14.65 -4.98 5.36
CA ALA A 84 13.88 -4.80 4.14
C ALA A 84 14.14 -3.44 3.49
N MET A 85 13.75 -3.31 2.23
CA MET A 85 13.86 -2.09 1.45
C MET A 85 12.67 -1.97 0.49
N LYS A 86 12.12 -0.76 0.35
CA LYS A 86 11.16 -0.47 -0.71
C LYS A 86 11.89 -0.35 -2.03
N ALA A 87 11.39 -0.98 -3.07
CA ALA A 87 11.97 -0.95 -4.40
C ALA A 87 10.87 -1.02 -5.47
N LEU A 88 11.23 -0.57 -6.67
CA LEU A 88 10.43 -0.75 -7.87
C LEU A 88 11.05 -1.86 -8.71
N TRP A 89 10.24 -2.43 -9.60
CA TRP A 89 10.72 -3.14 -10.77
C TRP A 89 10.08 -2.53 -12.01
N LEU A 90 10.87 -2.40 -13.05
CA LEU A 90 10.54 -1.64 -14.25
C LEU A 90 10.44 -2.56 -15.46
N SER A 91 9.71 -2.12 -16.48
CA SER A 91 9.78 -2.69 -17.81
C SER A 91 11.07 -2.29 -18.52
N ASP A 92 11.33 -2.92 -19.67
CA ASP A 92 12.45 -2.56 -20.53
C ASP A 92 12.38 -1.10 -21.02
N GLY A 93 11.17 -0.56 -21.12
CA GLY A 93 10.90 0.85 -21.44
C GLY A 93 11.10 1.84 -20.28
N GLY A 94 11.39 1.36 -19.08
CA GLY A 94 11.60 2.19 -17.88
C GLY A 94 10.33 2.61 -17.16
N GLY A 95 9.16 2.13 -17.57
CA GLY A 95 7.90 2.33 -16.88
C GLY A 95 7.79 1.45 -15.63
N VAL A 96 6.99 1.89 -14.66
CA VAL A 96 6.79 1.18 -13.39
C VAL A 96 5.86 -0.02 -13.61
N ARG A 97 6.41 -1.23 -13.57
CA ARG A 97 5.63 -2.47 -13.52
C ARG A 97 5.04 -2.72 -12.14
N GLY A 98 5.83 -2.45 -11.11
CA GLY A 98 5.37 -2.61 -9.74
C GLY A 98 6.25 -1.93 -8.71
N ALA A 99 5.68 -1.82 -7.52
CA ALA A 99 6.32 -1.31 -6.33
C ALA A 99 6.07 -2.26 -5.16
N GLY A 100 7.07 -2.53 -4.36
CA GLY A 100 6.93 -3.44 -3.24
C GLY A 100 8.04 -3.32 -2.22
N LEU A 101 7.94 -4.17 -1.22
CA LEU A 101 8.92 -4.33 -0.17
C LEU A 101 9.70 -5.61 -0.41
N VAL A 102 11.03 -5.50 -0.43
CA VAL A 102 11.95 -6.63 -0.55
C VAL A 102 12.60 -6.85 0.81
N ALA A 103 12.33 -7.98 1.43
CA ALA A 103 12.87 -8.35 2.74
C ALA A 103 13.86 -9.50 2.61
N ARG A 104 14.98 -9.43 3.32
CA ARG A 104 15.95 -10.52 3.38
C ARG A 104 15.68 -11.40 4.59
N HIS A 105 15.32 -12.67 4.33
CA HIS A 105 15.05 -13.67 5.37
C HIS A 105 16.28 -14.50 5.74
N GLY A 106 17.18 -14.72 4.81
CA GLY A 106 18.37 -15.55 4.99
C GLY A 106 19.49 -15.22 4.02
N ARG A 107 20.55 -16.02 4.07
CA ARG A 107 21.71 -15.81 3.18
C ARG A 107 21.33 -15.91 1.70
N GLN A 108 20.44 -16.82 1.36
CA GLN A 108 20.00 -17.14 0.00
C GLN A 108 18.47 -17.05 -0.16
N SER A 109 17.82 -16.23 0.65
CA SER A 109 16.36 -16.14 0.71
C SER A 109 15.92 -14.70 0.88
N PHE A 110 15.11 -14.22 -0.07
CA PHE A 110 14.44 -12.92 -0.06
C PHE A 110 12.93 -13.14 -0.22
N GLN A 111 12.15 -12.20 0.28
CA GLN A 111 10.71 -12.15 0.07
C GLN A 111 10.34 -10.81 -0.54
N LEU A 112 9.56 -10.86 -1.61
CA LEU A 112 8.90 -9.70 -2.18
C LEU A 112 7.45 -9.66 -1.66
N ALA A 113 7.02 -8.51 -1.15
CA ALA A 113 5.63 -8.23 -0.79
C ALA A 113 5.13 -7.01 -1.56
N ALA A 114 3.98 -7.13 -2.24
CA ALA A 114 3.43 -6.08 -3.10
C ALA A 114 1.89 -6.07 -3.10
N ALA A 115 1.30 -4.97 -3.58
CA ALA A 115 -0.14 -4.86 -3.74
C ALA A 115 -0.66 -5.55 -5.02
N CYS A 116 0.18 -5.70 -6.04
CA CYS A 116 -0.16 -6.35 -7.31
C CYS A 116 0.79 -7.49 -7.63
N GLU A 117 0.24 -8.51 -8.26
CA GLU A 117 0.96 -9.71 -8.68
C GLU A 117 1.71 -9.49 -9.99
N ASP A 118 2.95 -9.98 -10.07
CA ASP A 118 3.75 -10.03 -11.29
C ASP A 118 4.59 -11.33 -11.34
N ILE A 119 3.96 -12.44 -10.89
CA ILE A 119 4.68 -13.71 -10.69
C ILE A 119 5.31 -14.24 -11.98
N GLY A 120 4.63 -14.08 -13.12
CA GLY A 120 5.12 -14.58 -14.41
C GLY A 120 6.42 -13.92 -14.84
N TRP A 121 6.51 -12.60 -14.70
CA TRP A 121 7.71 -11.84 -15.03
C TRP A 121 8.85 -12.11 -14.04
N ILE A 122 8.56 -12.10 -12.74
CA ILE A 122 9.53 -12.40 -11.68
C ILE A 122 10.08 -13.82 -11.83
N ALA A 123 9.22 -14.83 -12.07
CA ALA A 123 9.63 -16.22 -12.23
C ALA A 123 10.47 -16.42 -13.50
N SER A 124 10.11 -15.74 -14.60
CA SER A 124 10.90 -15.79 -15.83
C SER A 124 12.32 -15.24 -15.63
N ALA A 125 12.44 -14.08 -14.96
CA ALA A 125 13.73 -13.52 -14.61
C ALA A 125 14.51 -14.43 -13.64
N ALA A 126 13.85 -14.98 -12.61
CA ALA A 126 14.46 -15.85 -11.62
C ALA A 126 15.05 -17.13 -12.24
N SER A 127 14.39 -17.67 -13.26
CA SER A 127 14.83 -18.89 -13.95
C SER A 127 16.21 -18.72 -14.59
N LEU A 128 16.55 -17.52 -15.08
CA LEU A 128 17.86 -17.22 -15.69
C LEU A 128 19.02 -17.30 -14.68
N PHE A 129 18.71 -17.19 -13.40
CA PHE A 129 19.68 -17.28 -12.31
C PHE A 129 19.60 -18.60 -11.54
N GLY A 130 18.73 -19.53 -11.95
CA GLY A 130 18.49 -20.75 -11.20
C GLY A 130 17.90 -20.49 -9.79
N VAL A 131 17.11 -19.42 -9.66
CA VAL A 131 16.43 -19.04 -8.43
C VAL A 131 15.00 -19.58 -8.46
N THR A 132 14.59 -20.23 -7.38
CA THR A 132 13.22 -20.74 -7.21
C THR A 132 12.32 -19.59 -6.74
N THR A 133 11.13 -19.53 -7.33
CA THR A 133 10.05 -18.63 -6.88
C THR A 133 8.92 -19.46 -6.27
N ARG A 134 8.45 -19.06 -5.09
CA ARG A 134 7.32 -19.70 -4.44
C ARG A 134 6.34 -18.64 -3.94
N ASP A 135 5.15 -18.64 -4.51
CA ASP A 135 4.05 -17.81 -4.03
C ASP A 135 3.57 -18.35 -2.67
N VAL A 136 3.61 -17.50 -1.65
CA VAL A 136 3.23 -17.84 -0.27
C VAL A 136 2.00 -17.05 0.20
N THR A 137 1.34 -16.34 -0.70
CA THR A 137 0.21 -15.45 -0.40
C THR A 137 -0.92 -16.16 0.33
N GLU A 138 -1.27 -17.38 -0.10
CA GLU A 138 -2.38 -18.13 0.50
C GLU A 138 -1.98 -18.95 1.73
N SER A 139 -0.68 -19.20 1.90
CA SER A 139 -0.16 -19.98 3.05
C SER A 139 0.20 -19.12 4.26
N GLU A 140 0.19 -17.78 4.12
CA GLU A 140 0.52 -16.85 5.19
C GLU A 140 -0.65 -15.91 5.47
N ALA A 141 -0.83 -15.55 6.74
CA ALA A 141 -1.83 -14.60 7.21
C ALA A 141 -1.17 -13.41 7.86
N GLY A 142 -1.64 -12.20 7.57
CA GLY A 142 -1.04 -10.97 8.07
C GLY A 142 -2.03 -10.01 8.68
N LEU A 143 -1.68 -9.43 9.83
CA LEU A 143 -2.40 -8.33 10.48
C LEU A 143 -1.49 -7.12 10.59
N ALA A 144 -2.00 -5.95 10.20
CA ALA A 144 -1.37 -4.67 10.47
C ALA A 144 -1.94 -4.06 11.77
N LEU A 145 -1.06 -3.59 12.64
CA LEU A 145 -1.40 -2.83 13.85
C LEU A 145 -0.91 -1.40 13.65
N ILE A 146 -1.84 -0.48 13.48
CA ILE A 146 -1.56 0.92 13.13
C ILE A 146 -2.04 1.82 14.25
N GLY A 147 -1.17 2.69 14.73
CA GLY A 147 -1.53 3.71 15.71
C GLY A 147 -0.56 3.82 16.88
N PRO A 148 -0.68 4.91 17.68
CA PRO A 148 0.30 5.28 18.70
C PRO A 148 0.46 4.25 19.83
N TYR A 149 -0.57 3.45 20.10
CA TYR A 149 -0.51 2.44 21.15
C TYR A 149 -0.10 1.04 20.67
N ALA A 150 0.19 0.87 19.36
CA ALA A 150 0.56 -0.43 18.81
C ALA A 150 1.82 -1.02 19.46
N ALA A 151 2.84 -0.20 19.75
CA ALA A 151 4.04 -0.63 20.46
C ALA A 151 3.74 -1.14 21.89
N GLY A 152 2.85 -0.46 22.62
CA GLY A 152 2.41 -0.87 23.96
C GLY A 152 1.68 -2.21 23.93
N LEU A 153 0.79 -2.41 22.97
CA LEU A 153 0.10 -3.70 22.76
C LEU A 153 1.09 -4.82 22.46
N LEU A 154 2.07 -4.59 21.57
CA LEU A 154 3.10 -5.59 21.24
C LEU A 154 3.93 -5.98 22.47
N THR A 155 4.30 -5.00 23.30
CA THR A 155 4.99 -5.26 24.57
C THR A 155 4.13 -6.11 25.52
N ALA A 156 2.83 -5.82 25.62
CA ALA A 156 1.89 -6.62 26.43
C ALA A 156 1.73 -8.07 25.90
N LEU A 157 1.88 -8.26 24.58
CA LEU A 157 1.90 -9.57 23.93
C LEU A 157 3.22 -10.32 24.09
N GLY A 158 4.28 -9.65 24.62
CA GLY A 158 5.60 -10.22 24.83
C GLY A 158 6.57 -10.06 23.65
N PHE A 159 6.26 -9.17 22.71
CA PHE A 159 7.17 -8.84 21.61
C PHE A 159 8.09 -7.68 21.98
N ASP A 160 9.28 -7.66 21.38
CA ASP A 160 10.15 -6.48 21.43
C ASP A 160 9.64 -5.45 20.40
N ALA A 161 8.97 -4.42 20.90
CA ALA A 161 8.44 -3.33 20.08
C ALA A 161 9.51 -2.32 19.61
N GLY A 162 10.76 -2.44 20.10
CA GLY A 162 11.89 -1.61 19.67
C GLY A 162 12.41 -1.91 18.26
N LEU A 163 11.60 -2.56 17.42
CA LEU A 163 11.95 -2.88 16.05
C LEU A 163 12.11 -1.59 15.22
N GLY A 164 13.27 -1.43 14.58
CA GLY A 164 13.53 -0.29 13.70
C GLY A 164 12.66 -0.31 12.42
N PRO A 165 12.52 0.83 11.72
CA PRO A 165 11.85 0.88 10.43
C PRO A 165 12.49 -0.10 9.43
N LEU A 166 11.66 -0.70 8.56
CA LEU A 166 12.10 -1.63 7.53
C LEU A 166 12.89 -2.83 8.06
N THR A 167 12.54 -3.29 9.27
CA THR A 167 13.12 -4.50 9.86
C THR A 167 12.04 -5.54 10.16
N LEU A 168 12.47 -6.79 10.26
CA LEU A 168 11.63 -7.91 10.64
C LEU A 168 12.36 -8.80 11.66
N ARG A 169 11.60 -9.48 12.51
CA ARG A 169 12.12 -10.46 13.46
C ARG A 169 11.15 -11.63 13.58
N LYS A 170 11.71 -12.84 13.58
CA LYS A 170 10.94 -14.07 13.80
C LYS A 170 10.89 -14.39 15.29
N TYR A 171 9.74 -14.87 15.74
CA TYR A 171 9.48 -15.28 17.12
C TYR A 171 8.81 -16.64 17.16
N SER A 172 9.20 -17.49 18.13
CA SER A 172 8.36 -18.59 18.58
C SER A 172 7.47 -18.04 19.70
N TRP A 173 6.24 -17.66 19.34
CA TRP A 173 5.33 -16.94 20.23
C TRP A 173 4.24 -17.86 20.76
N ARG A 174 4.41 -18.33 22.03
CA ARG A 174 3.45 -19.22 22.68
C ARG A 174 3.11 -20.46 21.84
N GLY A 175 4.13 -21.05 21.23
CA GLY A 175 4.01 -22.23 20.37
C GLY A 175 3.63 -21.97 18.92
N LEU A 176 3.55 -20.71 18.49
CA LEU A 176 3.32 -20.31 17.10
C LEU A 176 4.56 -19.63 16.54
N ASP A 177 4.86 -19.90 15.26
CA ASP A 177 5.90 -19.16 14.55
C ASP A 177 5.30 -17.92 13.92
N VAL A 178 5.73 -16.75 14.39
CA VAL A 178 5.27 -15.46 13.89
C VAL A 178 6.44 -14.59 13.45
N THR A 179 6.21 -13.77 12.45
CA THR A 179 7.15 -12.72 12.04
C THR A 179 6.54 -11.38 12.38
N LEU A 180 7.20 -10.61 13.24
CA LEU A 180 6.90 -9.21 13.49
C LEU A 180 7.74 -8.37 12.55
N SER A 181 7.13 -7.39 11.86
CA SER A 181 7.83 -6.43 11.02
C SER A 181 7.32 -5.01 11.24
N ARG A 182 8.15 -4.03 10.87
CA ARG A 182 7.81 -2.61 10.88
C ARG A 182 7.95 -2.05 9.47
N PHE A 183 7.00 -2.42 8.60
CA PHE A 183 7.08 -2.16 7.16
C PHE A 183 6.06 -1.14 6.66
N GLY A 184 4.96 -0.91 7.38
CA GLY A 184 3.81 -0.16 6.91
C GLY A 184 4.12 1.29 6.52
N GLU A 185 3.32 1.81 5.58
CA GLU A 185 3.33 3.24 5.19
C GLU A 185 2.92 4.15 6.35
N HIS A 186 2.23 3.61 7.34
CA HIS A 186 1.68 4.32 8.49
C HIS A 186 2.49 4.12 9.78
N ASN A 187 3.77 3.77 9.66
CA ASN A 187 4.68 3.46 10.78
C ASN A 187 4.15 2.36 11.73
N GLY A 188 3.19 1.58 11.28
CA GLY A 188 2.61 0.49 12.03
C GLY A 188 3.52 -0.74 12.08
N TYR A 189 3.03 -1.74 12.78
CA TYR A 189 3.65 -3.07 12.82
C TYR A 189 2.79 -4.06 12.06
N GLU A 190 3.43 -5.11 11.54
CA GLU A 190 2.74 -6.22 10.90
C GLU A 190 3.12 -7.51 11.61
N ILE A 191 2.12 -8.34 11.89
CA ILE A 191 2.29 -9.68 12.43
C ILE A 191 1.88 -10.66 11.35
N TRP A 192 2.80 -11.54 10.96
CA TRP A 192 2.59 -12.57 9.97
C TRP A 192 2.74 -13.95 10.60
N CYS A 193 1.84 -14.87 10.28
CA CYS A 193 1.85 -16.26 10.74
C CYS A 193 1.45 -17.21 9.60
N GLN A 194 1.51 -18.52 9.85
CA GLN A 194 0.93 -19.50 8.93
C GLN A 194 -0.61 -19.32 8.89
N ALA A 195 -1.22 -19.57 7.73
CA ALA A 195 -2.67 -19.40 7.54
C ALA A 195 -3.50 -20.22 8.53
N GLU A 196 -3.04 -21.39 8.90
CA GLU A 196 -3.67 -22.31 9.88
C GLU A 196 -3.71 -21.73 11.31
N ASP A 197 -2.78 -20.86 11.64
CA ASP A 197 -2.66 -20.22 12.97
C ASP A 197 -3.45 -18.90 13.07
N ALA A 198 -4.00 -18.42 11.97
CA ALA A 198 -4.58 -17.07 11.85
C ALA A 198 -5.62 -16.75 12.93
N LEU A 199 -6.59 -17.64 13.12
CA LEU A 199 -7.69 -17.41 14.08
C LEU A 199 -7.18 -17.31 15.53
N LEU A 200 -6.18 -18.13 15.87
CA LEU A 200 -5.58 -18.09 17.20
C LEU A 200 -4.77 -16.81 17.43
N VAL A 201 -4.05 -16.35 16.40
CA VAL A 201 -3.32 -15.08 16.42
C VAL A 201 -4.29 -13.91 16.58
N TRP A 202 -5.38 -13.89 15.80
CA TRP A 202 -6.44 -12.88 15.92
C TRP A 202 -7.00 -12.80 17.34
N ASP A 203 -7.45 -13.93 17.89
CA ASP A 203 -8.09 -14.00 19.22
C ASP A 203 -7.16 -13.49 20.33
N ARG A 204 -5.85 -13.84 20.24
CA ARG A 204 -4.85 -13.37 21.21
C ARG A 204 -4.62 -11.87 21.14
N ILE A 205 -4.55 -11.32 19.91
CA ILE A 205 -4.34 -9.87 19.70
C ILE A 205 -5.57 -9.09 20.14
N VAL A 206 -6.77 -9.50 19.76
CA VAL A 206 -8.02 -8.82 20.15
C VAL A 206 -8.18 -8.78 21.67
N ARG A 207 -7.97 -9.93 22.35
CA ARG A 207 -8.04 -9.99 23.83
C ARG A 207 -7.02 -9.07 24.50
N ALA A 208 -5.77 -9.05 24.03
CA ALA A 208 -4.75 -8.19 24.58
C ALA A 208 -4.98 -6.71 24.22
N GLY A 209 -5.70 -6.44 23.15
CA GLY A 209 -6.00 -5.12 22.64
C GLY A 209 -7.13 -4.38 23.34
N GLU A 210 -7.96 -5.09 24.14
CA GLU A 210 -9.09 -4.48 24.85
C GLU A 210 -8.70 -3.25 25.69
N PRO A 211 -7.61 -3.29 26.52
CA PRO A 211 -7.19 -2.11 27.29
C PRO A 211 -6.67 -0.96 26.44
N PHE A 212 -6.31 -1.21 25.18
CA PHE A 212 -5.75 -0.25 24.25
C PHE A 212 -6.78 0.31 23.26
N ALA A 213 -8.08 0.01 23.47
CA ALA A 213 -9.16 0.40 22.57
C ALA A 213 -8.91 -0.03 21.10
N LEU A 214 -8.30 -1.22 20.89
CA LEU A 214 -8.06 -1.78 19.58
C LEU A 214 -9.37 -1.93 18.81
N ARG A 215 -9.39 -1.51 17.56
CA ARG A 215 -10.53 -1.66 16.64
C ARG A 215 -10.11 -2.41 15.38
N PRO A 216 -10.89 -3.40 14.91
CA PRO A 216 -10.77 -3.88 13.55
C PRO A 216 -11.00 -2.74 12.56
N ALA A 217 -10.25 -2.74 11.46
CA ALA A 217 -10.35 -1.73 10.41
C ALA A 217 -10.48 -2.41 9.04
N GLY A 218 -11.52 -2.02 8.31
CA GLY A 218 -11.82 -2.53 6.97
C GLY A 218 -11.09 -1.74 5.87
N LEU A 219 -11.44 -2.09 4.62
CA LEU A 219 -10.83 -1.49 3.43
C LEU A 219 -11.05 0.02 3.36
N ASP A 220 -12.22 0.52 3.78
CA ASP A 220 -12.51 1.95 3.72
C ASP A 220 -11.60 2.77 4.63
N ALA A 221 -11.34 2.27 5.84
CA ALA A 221 -10.44 2.92 6.78
C ALA A 221 -8.99 2.90 6.27
N THR A 222 -8.48 1.74 5.84
CA THR A 222 -7.11 1.62 5.32
C THR A 222 -6.91 2.42 4.04
N ASP A 223 -7.89 2.42 3.13
CA ASP A 223 -7.85 3.22 1.90
C ASP A 223 -7.88 4.74 2.18
N THR A 224 -8.56 5.16 3.24
CA THR A 224 -8.55 6.56 3.67
C THR A 224 -7.17 6.96 4.19
N LEU A 225 -6.53 6.11 5.00
CA LEU A 225 -5.18 6.34 5.50
C LEU A 225 -4.15 6.41 4.36
N ASP A 226 -4.22 5.49 3.38
CA ASP A 226 -3.33 5.49 2.22
C ASP A 226 -3.49 6.76 1.39
N LEU A 227 -4.75 7.19 1.17
CA LEU A 227 -5.04 8.41 0.43
C LEU A 227 -4.52 9.64 1.17
N GLU A 228 -4.77 9.75 2.48
CA GLU A 228 -4.27 10.84 3.34
C GLU A 228 -2.74 10.92 3.34
N ALA A 229 -2.06 9.75 3.31
CA ALA A 229 -0.61 9.67 3.18
C ALA A 229 -0.10 9.97 1.76
N GLY A 230 -0.99 10.13 0.79
CA GLY A 230 -0.62 10.42 -0.60
C GLY A 230 0.11 9.29 -1.31
N VAL A 231 -0.14 8.04 -0.91
CA VAL A 231 0.50 6.83 -1.46
C VAL A 231 -0.29 6.34 -2.67
N PRO A 232 0.29 6.37 -3.88
CA PRO A 232 -0.35 5.79 -5.06
C PRO A 232 -0.33 4.25 -4.98
N ARG A 233 -1.44 3.62 -5.33
CA ARG A 233 -1.60 2.17 -5.21
C ARG A 233 -1.61 1.50 -6.57
N PRO A 234 -0.72 0.52 -6.79
CA PRO A 234 -0.73 -0.29 -8.00
C PRO A 234 -2.07 -1.02 -8.17
N GLY A 235 -2.54 -1.13 -9.40
CA GLY A 235 -3.81 -1.77 -9.75
C GLY A 235 -5.07 -0.98 -9.37
N ARG A 236 -4.91 0.23 -8.83
CA ARG A 236 -6.03 1.14 -8.49
C ARG A 236 -5.79 2.57 -8.97
N ASP A 237 -4.67 3.16 -8.59
CA ASP A 237 -4.32 4.52 -8.95
C ASP A 237 -3.50 4.56 -10.24
N TYR A 238 -2.85 3.46 -10.57
CA TYR A 238 -2.14 3.27 -11.83
C TYR A 238 -2.09 1.78 -12.22
N ASP A 239 -2.05 1.55 -13.51
CA ASP A 239 -1.86 0.23 -14.07
C ASP A 239 -0.36 -0.07 -14.11
N GLY A 240 0.04 -1.17 -13.47
CA GLY A 240 1.40 -1.70 -13.55
C GLY A 240 1.41 -2.94 -14.43
N ALA A 241 2.04 -4.00 -13.94
CA ALA A 241 2.15 -5.29 -14.63
C ALA A 241 0.81 -5.95 -15.02
N THR A 242 -0.30 -5.50 -14.45
CA THR A 242 -1.65 -6.08 -14.67
C THR A 242 -2.32 -5.63 -15.97
N ALA A 243 -1.79 -4.60 -16.65
CA ALA A 243 -2.35 -4.07 -17.88
C ALA A 243 -1.26 -3.97 -18.97
N PRO A 244 -0.96 -5.07 -19.66
CA PRO A 244 0.15 -5.16 -20.61
C PRO A 244 0.07 -4.19 -21.80
N ASP A 245 -1.13 -3.71 -22.13
CA ASP A 245 -1.35 -2.77 -23.23
C ASP A 245 -1.46 -1.30 -22.79
N ALA A 246 -1.43 -1.03 -21.48
CA ALA A 246 -1.45 0.33 -20.96
C ALA A 246 -0.05 0.95 -20.95
N ALA A 247 0.03 2.25 -21.22
CA ALA A 247 1.28 2.98 -21.04
C ALA A 247 1.66 2.97 -19.56
N GLU A 248 2.74 2.26 -19.22
CA GLU A 248 3.25 2.19 -17.85
C GLU A 248 3.69 3.59 -17.40
N PRO A 249 3.26 4.04 -16.22
CA PRO A 249 3.63 5.36 -15.73
C PRO A 249 5.11 5.42 -15.35
N LEU A 250 5.70 6.59 -15.50
CA LEU A 250 7.05 6.83 -15.02
C LEU A 250 7.06 7.00 -13.48
N ALA A 251 8.14 6.57 -12.84
CA ALA A 251 8.30 6.72 -11.39
C ALA A 251 8.16 8.18 -10.92
N GLY A 252 8.62 9.15 -11.73
CA GLY A 252 8.46 10.57 -11.44
C GLY A 252 7.02 11.05 -11.49
N GLU A 253 6.17 10.44 -12.31
CA GLU A 253 4.75 10.76 -12.40
C GLU A 253 3.93 10.25 -11.19
N LEU A 254 4.50 9.30 -10.44
CA LEU A 254 3.90 8.66 -9.28
C LEU A 254 4.53 9.09 -7.94
N ARG A 255 5.48 10.05 -7.95
CA ARG A 255 6.30 10.41 -6.78
C ARG A 255 7.13 9.24 -6.22
N LEU A 256 7.47 8.28 -7.07
CA LEU A 256 8.28 7.11 -6.71
C LEU A 256 9.74 7.23 -7.20
N ALA A 257 10.13 8.38 -7.76
CA ALA A 257 11.49 8.58 -8.31
C ALA A 257 12.60 8.37 -7.26
N SER A 258 12.33 8.66 -5.99
CA SER A 258 13.29 8.41 -4.88
C SER A 258 13.56 6.93 -4.62
N LEU A 259 12.76 6.04 -5.19
CA LEU A 259 12.99 4.59 -5.15
C LEU A 259 13.87 4.09 -6.31
N ILE A 260 14.31 4.97 -7.20
CA ILE A 260 15.33 4.68 -8.21
C ILE A 260 16.66 5.20 -7.69
N ASP A 261 17.60 4.28 -7.46
CA ASP A 261 18.96 4.64 -7.09
C ASP A 261 19.78 4.87 -8.39
N PRO A 262 20.21 6.11 -8.68
CA PRO A 262 20.95 6.41 -9.89
C PRO A 262 22.34 5.75 -9.92
N ASP A 263 22.90 5.42 -8.76
CA ASP A 263 24.21 4.78 -8.63
C ASP A 263 24.14 3.26 -8.79
N HIS A 264 22.93 2.68 -8.65
CA HIS A 264 22.71 1.28 -8.93
C HIS A 264 22.67 1.02 -10.44
N THR A 265 23.66 0.29 -10.97
CA THR A 265 23.92 0.23 -12.42
C THR A 265 23.22 -0.92 -13.16
N ASN A 266 22.75 -1.95 -12.46
CA ASN A 266 22.43 -3.23 -13.08
C ASN A 266 20.95 -3.61 -13.11
N PHE A 267 20.01 -2.69 -12.92
CA PHE A 267 18.58 -3.04 -12.96
C PHE A 267 17.96 -2.86 -14.34
N ASN A 268 16.93 -3.67 -14.61
CA ASN A 268 16.16 -3.62 -15.86
C ASN A 268 15.48 -2.26 -16.06
N GLY A 269 15.47 -1.75 -17.30
CA GLY A 269 14.83 -0.48 -17.65
C GLY A 269 15.56 0.78 -17.15
N ARG A 270 16.79 0.67 -16.63
CA ARG A 270 17.55 1.79 -16.05
C ARG A 270 17.73 2.96 -17.00
N THR A 271 18.29 2.69 -18.18
CA THR A 271 18.63 3.75 -19.15
C THR A 271 17.40 4.58 -19.55
N PRO A 272 16.28 3.99 -19.99
CA PRO A 272 15.10 4.76 -20.32
C PRO A 272 14.47 5.42 -19.09
N ALA A 273 14.48 4.79 -17.90
CA ALA A 273 13.93 5.38 -16.69
C ALA A 273 14.66 6.66 -16.26
N LEU A 274 16.00 6.68 -16.35
CA LEU A 274 16.80 7.86 -16.01
C LEU A 274 16.75 8.96 -17.08
N ALA A 275 16.51 8.60 -18.34
CA ALA A 275 16.37 9.55 -19.44
C ALA A 275 14.97 10.16 -19.54
N ALA A 276 13.97 9.51 -18.95
CA ALA A 276 12.58 9.90 -19.05
C ALA A 276 12.30 11.23 -18.35
N LYS A 277 11.49 12.07 -19.01
CA LYS A 277 11.00 13.33 -18.44
C LYS A 277 9.50 13.18 -18.16
N PRO A 278 9.07 13.16 -16.89
CA PRO A 278 7.67 13.13 -16.53
C PRO A 278 6.94 14.33 -17.13
N LYS A 279 5.80 14.08 -17.77
CA LYS A 279 4.93 15.15 -18.31
C LYS A 279 3.83 15.53 -17.32
N ARG A 280 3.56 14.64 -16.38
CA ARG A 280 2.53 14.79 -15.34
C ARG A 280 3.15 14.60 -13.96
N LYS A 281 2.46 15.16 -12.98
CA LYS A 281 2.81 14.98 -11.56
C LYS A 281 1.62 14.43 -10.79
N LEU A 282 1.88 13.54 -9.86
CA LEU A 282 0.93 13.14 -8.85
C LEU A 282 0.82 14.25 -7.81
N VAL A 283 -0.39 14.78 -7.63
CA VAL A 283 -0.71 15.84 -6.67
C VAL A 283 -1.92 15.46 -5.83
N GLY A 284 -2.09 16.13 -4.69
CA GLY A 284 -3.32 16.14 -3.93
C GLY A 284 -4.28 17.19 -4.46
N LEU A 285 -5.58 16.85 -4.50
CA LEU A 285 -6.66 17.80 -4.70
C LEU A 285 -7.53 17.84 -3.46
N VAL A 286 -7.83 19.04 -2.96
CA VAL A 286 -8.86 19.27 -1.95
C VAL A 286 -10.07 19.86 -2.64
N LEU A 287 -11.25 19.27 -2.38
CA LEU A 287 -12.51 19.67 -2.99
C LEU A 287 -13.47 20.20 -1.92
N ASP A 288 -14.26 21.18 -2.29
CA ASP A 288 -15.29 21.78 -1.40
C ASP A 288 -16.66 21.09 -1.54
N SER A 289 -16.77 20.07 -2.39
CA SER A 289 -17.99 19.33 -2.70
C SER A 289 -17.82 17.81 -2.55
N ALA A 290 -18.65 17.04 -3.21
CA ALA A 290 -18.62 15.58 -3.19
C ALA A 290 -17.32 14.99 -3.76
N THR A 291 -17.00 13.76 -3.37
CA THR A 291 -15.86 13.00 -3.89
C THR A 291 -16.08 12.65 -5.36
N PRO A 292 -15.13 12.97 -6.26
CA PRO A 292 -15.22 12.59 -7.66
C PRO A 292 -15.06 11.07 -7.84
N ALA A 293 -15.61 10.54 -8.92
CA ALA A 293 -15.30 9.17 -9.34
C ALA A 293 -13.81 9.06 -9.76
N PRO A 294 -13.21 7.86 -9.70
CA PRO A 294 -11.90 7.62 -10.30
C PRO A 294 -11.90 8.04 -11.79
N PHE A 295 -10.76 8.54 -12.24
CA PHE A 295 -10.52 8.97 -13.62
C PHE A 295 -11.41 10.14 -14.12
N THR A 296 -12.02 10.89 -13.20
CA THR A 296 -12.74 12.11 -13.54
C THR A 296 -11.78 13.14 -14.15
N PRO A 297 -12.07 13.72 -15.33
CA PRO A 297 -11.23 14.77 -15.93
C PRO A 297 -11.12 16.01 -15.05
N VAL A 298 -9.92 16.57 -15.01
CA VAL A 298 -9.59 17.81 -14.29
C VAL A 298 -9.29 18.89 -15.30
N PHE A 299 -9.88 20.09 -15.09
CA PHE A 299 -9.85 21.20 -16.05
C PHE A 299 -9.13 22.42 -15.47
N SER A 300 -8.42 23.15 -16.35
CA SER A 300 -7.98 24.52 -16.16
C SER A 300 -8.68 25.38 -17.23
N GLY A 301 -9.70 26.15 -16.83
CA GLY A 301 -10.62 26.74 -17.79
C GLY A 301 -11.36 25.70 -18.63
N ALA A 302 -11.21 25.74 -19.94
CA ALA A 302 -11.81 24.76 -20.85
C ALA A 302 -10.87 23.58 -21.21
N ALA A 303 -9.60 23.64 -20.81
CA ALA A 303 -8.62 22.62 -21.15
C ALA A 303 -8.60 21.49 -20.12
N ILE A 304 -8.56 20.22 -20.57
CA ILE A 304 -8.29 19.09 -19.71
C ILE A 304 -6.79 19.06 -19.42
N VAL A 305 -6.43 19.14 -18.15
CA VAL A 305 -5.04 19.21 -17.67
C VAL A 305 -4.66 17.98 -16.83
N GLY A 306 -5.57 17.02 -16.68
CA GLY A 306 -5.30 15.79 -15.94
C GLY A 306 -6.55 15.01 -15.61
N ARG A 307 -6.41 14.07 -14.67
CA ARG A 307 -7.50 13.22 -14.18
C ARG A 307 -7.29 12.84 -12.71
N THR A 308 -8.38 12.60 -11.99
CA THR A 308 -8.35 12.00 -10.67
C THR A 308 -7.95 10.52 -10.78
N LEU A 309 -7.32 9.97 -9.75
CA LEU A 309 -7.02 8.54 -9.63
C LEU A 309 -7.91 7.90 -8.58
N SER A 310 -7.80 8.34 -7.34
CA SER A 310 -8.65 7.92 -6.24
C SER A 310 -9.11 9.12 -5.42
N SER A 311 -10.25 8.97 -4.77
CA SER A 311 -10.83 10.03 -3.95
C SER A 311 -11.61 9.45 -2.77
N ARG A 312 -11.64 10.18 -1.67
CA ARG A 312 -12.45 9.88 -0.50
C ARG A 312 -12.76 11.15 0.29
N PHE A 313 -13.79 11.08 1.13
CA PHE A 313 -13.96 12.05 2.21
C PHE A 313 -12.99 11.69 3.34
N SER A 314 -12.11 12.63 3.72
CA SER A 314 -11.26 12.49 4.90
C SER A 314 -12.03 13.00 6.14
N PRO A 315 -12.33 12.12 7.11
CA PRO A 315 -13.02 12.53 8.32
C PRO A 315 -12.21 13.54 9.15
N LEU A 316 -10.90 13.42 9.13
CA LEU A 316 -9.99 14.29 9.90
C LEU A 316 -9.88 15.68 9.27
N LEU A 317 -9.74 15.76 7.96
CA LEU A 317 -9.70 17.02 7.22
C LEU A 317 -11.10 17.64 7.04
N ARG A 318 -12.17 16.82 7.21
CA ARG A 318 -13.58 17.19 6.96
C ARG A 318 -13.78 17.70 5.52
N ARG A 319 -13.07 17.14 4.57
CA ARG A 319 -13.09 17.52 3.15
C ARG A 319 -12.97 16.31 2.26
N ALA A 320 -13.49 16.43 1.05
CA ALA A 320 -13.19 15.50 -0.01
C ALA A 320 -11.75 15.73 -0.48
N ILE A 321 -10.97 14.66 -0.59
CA ILE A 321 -9.60 14.67 -1.09
C ILE A 321 -9.46 13.68 -2.23
N ALA A 322 -8.56 13.98 -3.17
CA ALA A 322 -8.27 13.07 -4.28
C ALA A 322 -6.78 13.08 -4.63
N LEU A 323 -6.25 11.93 -5.03
CA LEU A 323 -5.02 11.87 -5.80
C LEU A 323 -5.36 12.14 -7.28
N ALA A 324 -4.52 12.92 -7.95
CA ALA A 324 -4.69 13.24 -9.35
C ALA A 324 -3.34 13.30 -10.09
N GLN A 325 -3.32 12.86 -11.34
CA GLN A 325 -2.23 13.10 -12.27
C GLN A 325 -2.54 14.38 -13.06
N ILE A 326 -1.74 15.40 -12.87
CA ILE A 326 -1.91 16.74 -13.47
C ILE A 326 -0.70 17.08 -14.31
N ASP A 327 -0.92 17.69 -15.48
CA ASP A 327 0.15 18.19 -16.33
C ASP A 327 1.05 19.15 -15.53
N GLU A 328 2.35 19.04 -15.70
CA GLU A 328 3.36 19.71 -14.87
C GLU A 328 3.14 21.22 -14.74
N ALA A 329 2.69 21.88 -15.82
CA ALA A 329 2.43 23.31 -15.85
C ALA A 329 1.30 23.75 -14.90
N HIS A 330 0.42 22.84 -14.48
CA HIS A 330 -0.74 23.09 -13.61
C HIS A 330 -0.63 22.40 -12.24
N ALA A 331 0.49 21.74 -11.96
CA ALA A 331 0.67 20.90 -10.76
C ALA A 331 1.20 21.67 -9.52
N ALA A 332 1.38 22.98 -9.62
CA ALA A 332 1.88 23.78 -8.49
C ALA A 332 0.84 23.86 -7.37
N ALA A 333 1.27 23.73 -6.11
CA ALA A 333 0.40 23.87 -4.96
C ALA A 333 -0.29 25.25 -4.95
N GLY A 334 -1.57 25.28 -4.61
CA GLY A 334 -2.39 26.47 -4.65
C GLY A 334 -3.12 26.73 -5.99
N THR A 335 -2.79 25.99 -7.06
CA THR A 335 -3.50 26.10 -8.34
C THR A 335 -4.97 25.72 -8.18
N ASN A 336 -5.88 26.57 -8.69
CA ASN A 336 -7.31 26.30 -8.72
C ASN A 336 -7.68 25.60 -10.04
N LEU A 337 -8.37 24.49 -9.91
CA LEU A 337 -8.83 23.61 -11.01
C LEU A 337 -10.31 23.33 -10.82
N THR A 338 -10.93 22.72 -11.82
CA THR A 338 -12.33 22.32 -11.74
C THR A 338 -12.52 20.88 -12.22
N LEU A 339 -13.57 20.23 -11.71
CA LEU A 339 -14.01 18.90 -12.14
C LEU A 339 -15.50 18.95 -12.44
N THR A 340 -15.93 18.19 -13.45
CA THR A 340 -17.35 17.98 -13.69
C THR A 340 -17.77 16.69 -13.00
N LEU A 341 -18.59 16.80 -11.97
CA LEU A 341 -19.15 15.65 -11.26
C LEU A 341 -20.44 15.22 -11.95
N PRO A 342 -20.67 13.90 -12.12
CA PRO A 342 -21.92 13.42 -12.71
C PRO A 342 -23.11 13.81 -11.83
N ALA A 343 -24.29 13.90 -12.42
CA ALA A 343 -25.54 14.09 -11.70
C ALA A 343 -25.70 12.99 -10.63
N SER A 344 -25.91 13.37 -9.38
CA SER A 344 -26.19 12.45 -8.29
C SER A 344 -27.69 12.34 -8.02
N ARG A 345 -28.13 11.34 -7.25
CA ARG A 345 -29.54 11.18 -6.88
C ARG A 345 -30.05 12.50 -6.25
N GLY A 346 -30.93 13.18 -6.98
CA GLY A 346 -31.53 14.46 -6.59
C GLY A 346 -31.03 15.70 -7.33
N LEU A 347 -29.94 15.61 -8.11
CA LEU A 347 -29.46 16.68 -9.02
C LEU A 347 -29.55 16.19 -10.45
N LEU A 348 -30.40 16.84 -11.27
CA LEU A 348 -30.64 16.45 -12.67
C LEU A 348 -29.52 16.87 -13.64
N LEU A 349 -28.57 17.69 -13.19
CA LEU A 349 -27.48 18.22 -14.03
C LEU A 349 -26.11 17.93 -13.42
N PRO A 350 -25.06 17.77 -14.25
CA PRO A 350 -23.67 17.71 -13.78
C PRO A 350 -23.32 18.97 -13.00
N THR A 351 -22.55 18.81 -11.94
CA THR A 351 -22.12 19.93 -11.08
C THR A 351 -20.63 20.18 -11.30
N VAL A 352 -20.25 21.44 -11.46
CA VAL A 352 -18.83 21.82 -11.48
C VAL A 352 -18.34 21.95 -10.03
N ALA A 353 -17.34 21.18 -9.68
CA ALA A 353 -16.67 21.22 -8.39
C ALA A 353 -15.37 22.00 -8.50
N ALA A 354 -15.12 22.93 -7.57
CA ALA A 354 -13.84 23.56 -7.42
C ALA A 354 -12.86 22.59 -6.70
N ALA A 355 -11.63 22.56 -7.16
CA ALA A 355 -10.55 21.82 -6.56
C ALA A 355 -9.29 22.66 -6.45
N ARG A 356 -8.56 22.51 -5.36
CA ARG A 356 -7.27 23.16 -5.16
C ARG A 356 -6.17 22.15 -5.08
N VAL A 357 -5.10 22.36 -5.85
CA VAL A 357 -3.88 21.55 -5.77
C VAL A 357 -3.19 21.78 -4.42
N VAL A 358 -2.83 20.70 -3.75
CA VAL A 358 -2.07 20.69 -2.51
C VAL A 358 -0.88 19.75 -2.61
N GLU A 359 0.13 20.01 -1.80
CA GLU A 359 1.24 19.09 -1.64
C GLU A 359 0.81 17.83 -0.91
N LEU A 360 1.48 16.71 -1.22
CA LEU A 360 1.30 15.45 -0.52
C LEU A 360 2.45 15.22 0.48
N PRO A 361 2.21 14.57 1.61
CA PRO A 361 0.94 13.96 2.01
C PRO A 361 -0.12 14.99 2.43
N PHE A 362 -1.41 14.61 2.38
CA PHE A 362 -2.49 15.45 2.94
C PHE A 362 -2.37 15.54 4.46
N LEU A 363 -1.99 14.44 5.09
CA LEU A 363 -1.72 14.33 6.52
C LEU A 363 -0.41 13.56 6.72
N PRO A 364 0.40 13.96 7.70
CA PRO A 364 1.59 13.22 8.05
C PRO A 364 1.22 11.80 8.57
N PRO A 365 2.18 10.85 8.58
CA PRO A 365 1.97 9.54 9.18
C PRO A 365 1.46 9.64 10.63
N PRO A 366 0.67 8.67 11.13
CA PRO A 366 0.09 8.71 12.47
C PRO A 366 1.07 9.02 13.61
N ASP A 367 2.28 8.46 13.57
CA ASP A 367 3.30 8.64 14.62
C ASP A 367 4.02 10.00 14.59
N SER A 368 3.80 10.82 13.57
CA SER A 368 4.40 12.16 13.49
C SER A 368 3.48 13.24 14.06
N ILE A 369 2.26 12.87 14.42
CA ILE A 369 1.34 13.73 15.18
C ILE A 369 1.63 13.44 16.65
N ALA A 370 2.44 14.27 17.29
CA ALA A 370 2.63 14.20 18.74
C ALA A 370 1.28 14.43 19.45
N PRO A 371 1.05 13.75 20.59
CA PRO A 371 -0.18 13.91 21.36
C PRO A 371 -0.36 15.35 21.87
#